data_3b70435e1dc82f026b6753758b821017
#
_entry.id   3b70435e1dc82f026b6753758b821017
#
_cell.length_a   1.000
_cell.length_b   1.000
_cell.length_c   1.000
_cell.angle_alpha   90.00
_cell.angle_beta   90.00
_cell.angle_gamma   90.00
#
_symmetry.space_group_name_H-M   'P 1'
#
loop_
_entity.id
_entity.type
_entity.pdbx_description
1 polymer ?
#
loop_
_entity_poly.entity_id
_entity_poly.type
_entity_poly.pdbx_seq_one_letter_code
_entity_poly.pdbx_strand_id
1 'polypeptide(L)'
;MDILIFAVRLLLTVLLYSFLVAVFVVLWRDLRTATKAPAANQERQAQLVTLSGCDGLAPDSVLALQPFTTLGRGAANTIVVPDTFASAEHALISWRGGQWWLEDLSSRNGTQLNDETVAAPTILSAGDVISIGQVKLRFQIADDKSQTQGPEAQLRLEI
;
A
#
# COMPACT_ATOMS: atom_id res chain seq x y z
N MET A 1 6.98 -49.95 -40.20
CA MET A 1 6.35 -49.65 -38.89
C MET A 1 7.18 -48.63 -38.08
N ASP A 2 8.51 -48.67 -38.21
CA ASP A 2 9.41 -47.83 -37.40
C ASP A 2 9.31 -46.30 -37.66
N ILE A 3 9.05 -45.91 -38.92
CA ILE A 3 8.88 -44.49 -39.30
C ILE A 3 7.64 -43.90 -38.67
N LEU A 4 6.53 -44.64 -38.59
CA LEU A 4 5.29 -44.18 -37.97
C LEU A 4 5.46 -43.99 -36.44
N ILE A 5 6.13 -44.93 -35.78
CA ILE A 5 6.43 -44.86 -34.35
C ILE A 5 7.35 -43.68 -34.06
N PHE A 6 8.36 -43.47 -34.88
CA PHE A 6 9.25 -42.34 -34.77
C PHE A 6 8.54 -40.99 -34.94
N ALA A 7 7.64 -40.89 -35.94
CA ALA A 7 6.84 -39.68 -36.19
C ALA A 7 5.93 -39.37 -35.01
N VAL A 8 5.28 -40.40 -34.46
CA VAL A 8 4.40 -40.23 -33.25
C VAL A 8 5.21 -39.79 -32.03
N ARG A 9 6.39 -40.37 -31.80
CA ARG A 9 7.26 -39.95 -30.69
C ARG A 9 7.72 -38.49 -30.86
N LEU A 10 8.09 -38.11 -32.06
CA LEU A 10 8.49 -36.72 -32.34
C LEU A 10 7.35 -35.75 -32.13
N LEU A 11 6.13 -36.09 -32.56
CA LEU A 11 4.93 -35.30 -32.37
C LEU A 11 4.63 -35.10 -30.85
N LEU A 12 4.67 -36.19 -30.08
CA LEU A 12 4.42 -36.14 -28.64
C LEU A 12 5.48 -35.32 -27.89
N THR A 13 6.76 -35.45 -28.28
CA THR A 13 7.81 -34.62 -27.66
C THR A 13 7.64 -33.13 -27.97
N VAL A 14 7.34 -32.76 -29.20
CA VAL A 14 7.07 -31.37 -29.59
C VAL A 14 5.86 -30.82 -28.82
N LEU A 15 4.79 -31.59 -28.68
CA LEU A 15 3.58 -31.23 -27.94
C LEU A 15 3.87 -31.04 -26.44
N LEU A 16 4.67 -31.92 -25.85
CA LEU A 16 5.10 -31.81 -24.46
C LEU A 16 5.92 -30.55 -24.21
N TYR A 17 6.92 -30.27 -25.07
CA TYR A 17 7.75 -29.08 -24.91
C TYR A 17 6.98 -27.79 -25.15
N SER A 18 6.05 -27.77 -26.13
CA SER A 18 5.19 -26.61 -26.35
C SER A 18 4.30 -26.32 -25.14
N PHE A 19 3.76 -27.36 -24.50
CA PHE A 19 3.00 -27.21 -23.27
C PHE A 19 3.85 -26.69 -22.10
N LEU A 20 5.05 -27.22 -21.90
CA LEU A 20 6.00 -26.74 -20.88
C LEU A 20 6.37 -25.26 -21.09
N VAL A 21 6.64 -24.86 -22.33
CA VAL A 21 6.92 -23.46 -22.66
C VAL A 21 5.71 -22.58 -22.39
N ALA A 22 4.51 -23.01 -22.73
CA ALA A 22 3.27 -22.26 -22.45
C ALA A 22 3.07 -22.07 -20.95
N VAL A 23 3.22 -23.14 -20.15
CA VAL A 23 3.13 -23.07 -18.68
C VAL A 23 4.21 -22.14 -18.12
N PHE A 24 5.45 -22.25 -18.58
CA PHE A 24 6.55 -21.40 -18.14
C PHE A 24 6.29 -19.92 -18.46
N VAL A 25 5.78 -19.62 -19.67
CA VAL A 25 5.42 -18.24 -20.07
C VAL A 25 4.30 -17.68 -19.18
N VAL A 26 3.27 -18.48 -18.89
CA VAL A 26 2.18 -18.07 -17.98
C VAL A 26 2.72 -17.81 -16.59
N LEU A 27 3.49 -18.73 -16.03
CA LEU A 27 4.08 -18.60 -14.70
C LEU A 27 5.02 -17.38 -14.60
N TRP A 28 5.84 -17.17 -15.64
CA TRP A 28 6.74 -16.01 -15.66
C TRP A 28 6.00 -14.69 -15.82
N ARG A 29 4.89 -14.71 -16.55
CA ARG A 29 4.02 -13.54 -16.68
C ARG A 29 3.35 -13.21 -15.34
N ASP A 30 2.86 -14.22 -14.62
CA ASP A 30 2.27 -14.04 -13.28
C ASP A 30 3.30 -13.54 -12.26
N LEU A 31 4.51 -14.09 -12.25
CA LEU A 31 5.60 -13.61 -11.39
C LEU A 31 6.04 -12.18 -11.73
N ARG A 32 6.04 -11.81 -13.02
CA ARG A 32 6.37 -10.43 -13.44
C ARG A 32 5.24 -9.43 -13.17
N THR A 33 3.99 -9.87 -13.13
CA THR A 33 2.87 -9.01 -12.73
C THR A 33 2.82 -8.82 -11.22
N ALA A 34 3.28 -9.77 -10.43
CA ALA A 34 3.43 -9.61 -8.99
C ALA A 34 4.54 -8.61 -8.59
N THR A 35 5.55 -8.40 -9.46
CA THR A 35 6.65 -7.43 -9.23
C THR A 35 6.48 -6.11 -10.00
N LYS A 36 5.58 -6.07 -10.96
CA LYS A 36 5.13 -4.81 -11.55
C LYS A 36 3.87 -4.37 -10.82
N ALA A 37 4.03 -3.56 -9.77
CA ALA A 37 3.00 -2.59 -9.44
C ALA A 37 2.54 -1.97 -10.78
N PRO A 38 1.23 -1.91 -11.06
CA PRO A 38 0.74 -1.35 -12.32
C PRO A 38 1.17 0.12 -12.39
N ALA A 39 2.26 0.37 -13.10
CA ALA A 39 2.70 1.69 -13.49
C ALA A 39 1.79 2.14 -14.64
N ALA A 40 0.58 2.55 -14.35
CA ALA A 40 -0.29 3.34 -15.22
C ALA A 40 -1.68 3.62 -14.59
N ASN A 41 -1.77 3.75 -13.28
CA ASN A 41 -2.81 4.59 -12.70
C ASN A 41 -2.06 5.54 -11.78
N GLN A 42 -2.20 6.83 -12.04
CA GLN A 42 -1.68 7.88 -11.18
C GLN A 42 -1.94 7.47 -9.73
N GLU A 43 -0.91 6.94 -9.07
CA GLU A 43 -0.96 6.73 -7.63
C GLU A 43 -1.30 8.11 -7.07
N ARG A 44 -2.53 8.29 -6.65
CA ARG A 44 -2.88 9.52 -5.95
C ARG A 44 -2.01 9.49 -4.70
N GLN A 45 -0.98 10.30 -4.71
CA GLN A 45 -0.12 10.43 -3.55
C GLN A 45 -1.02 10.72 -2.36
N ALA A 46 -0.89 9.92 -1.32
CA ALA A 46 -1.67 10.08 -0.11
C ALA A 46 -0.73 10.21 1.07
N GLN A 47 -1.22 10.83 2.12
CA GLN A 47 -0.47 11.09 3.33
C GLN A 47 -1.38 10.94 4.54
N LEU A 48 -0.78 10.65 5.68
CA LEU A 48 -1.43 10.72 6.97
C LEU A 48 -0.94 11.96 7.71
N VAL A 49 -1.86 12.71 8.30
CA VAL A 49 -1.55 13.83 9.18
C VAL A 49 -1.91 13.42 10.60
N THR A 50 -0.95 13.52 11.51
CA THR A 50 -1.15 13.19 12.91
C THR A 50 -2.02 14.26 13.59
N LEU A 51 -3.20 13.86 14.10
CA LEU A 51 -4.09 14.75 14.85
C LEU A 51 -3.78 14.76 16.34
N SER A 52 -3.57 13.57 16.92
CA SER A 52 -3.08 13.39 18.26
C SER A 52 -1.90 12.44 18.21
N GLY A 53 -0.77 12.90 18.71
CA GLY A 53 0.47 12.14 18.74
C GLY A 53 0.73 11.55 20.12
N CYS A 54 1.83 10.80 20.20
CA CYS A 54 2.43 10.31 21.41
C CYS A 54 3.95 10.57 21.36
N ASP A 55 4.69 10.17 22.39
CA ASP A 55 6.14 10.34 22.45
C ASP A 55 6.80 9.73 21.18
N GLY A 56 7.40 10.59 20.34
CA GLY A 56 8.04 10.21 19.08
C GLY A 56 7.19 10.41 17.81
N LEU A 57 5.90 10.79 17.93
CA LEU A 57 5.06 11.16 16.80
C LEU A 57 4.34 12.47 17.13
N ALA A 58 4.89 13.59 16.67
CA ALA A 58 4.34 14.91 16.98
C ALA A 58 2.99 15.15 16.28
N PRO A 59 2.07 15.93 16.90
CA PRO A 59 0.91 16.44 16.19
C PRO A 59 1.31 17.20 14.92
N ASP A 60 0.42 17.20 13.93
CA ASP A 60 0.62 17.82 12.61
C ASP A 60 1.78 17.26 11.79
N SER A 61 2.40 16.14 12.21
CA SER A 61 3.37 15.43 11.39
C SER A 61 2.70 14.86 10.14
N VAL A 62 3.33 15.08 8.98
CA VAL A 62 2.89 14.55 7.70
C VAL A 62 3.69 13.30 7.35
N LEU A 63 3.01 12.19 7.19
CA LEU A 63 3.58 10.89 6.90
C LEU A 63 3.15 10.46 5.50
N ALA A 64 4.08 10.45 4.54
CA ALA A 64 3.79 10.02 3.18
C ALA A 64 3.45 8.52 3.15
N LEU A 65 2.38 8.16 2.44
CA LEU A 65 1.99 6.78 2.22
C LEU A 65 2.70 6.20 1.00
N GLN A 66 3.16 4.97 1.15
CA GLN A 66 3.59 4.11 0.05
C GLN A 66 2.41 3.22 -0.37
N PRO A 67 2.44 2.65 -1.59
CA PRO A 67 1.38 1.75 -2.06
C PRO A 67 1.08 0.57 -1.11
N PHE A 68 2.04 0.26 -0.24
CA PHE A 68 1.94 -0.72 0.84
C PHE A 68 2.61 -0.15 2.09
N THR A 69 1.82 0.25 3.06
CA THR A 69 2.28 0.92 4.29
C THR A 69 1.77 0.17 5.50
N THR A 70 2.67 -0.38 6.30
CA THR A 70 2.36 -1.01 7.58
C THR A 70 2.45 0.00 8.71
N LEU A 71 1.52 -0.10 9.66
CA LEU A 71 1.47 0.72 10.88
C LEU A 71 1.53 -0.19 12.10
N GLY A 72 2.29 0.20 13.10
CA GLY A 72 2.37 -0.55 14.36
C GLY A 72 3.53 -0.09 15.22
N ARG A 73 3.61 -0.63 16.45
CA ARG A 73 4.63 -0.26 17.41
C ARG A 73 6.02 -0.79 17.08
N GLY A 74 6.11 -1.86 16.30
CA GLY A 74 7.39 -2.48 15.94
C GLY A 74 8.19 -1.61 14.97
N ALA A 75 9.52 -1.57 15.14
CA ALA A 75 10.42 -0.79 14.30
C ALA A 75 10.49 -1.28 12.82
N ALA A 76 9.94 -2.46 12.53
CA ALA A 76 9.90 -3.01 11.18
C ALA A 76 8.76 -2.43 10.33
N ASN A 77 7.83 -1.67 10.94
CA ASN A 77 6.74 -1.04 10.20
C ASN A 77 7.22 0.15 9.38
N THR A 78 6.53 0.42 8.28
CA THR A 78 6.76 1.61 7.45
C THR A 78 6.50 2.90 8.26
N ILE A 79 5.42 2.89 9.06
CA ILE A 79 5.09 3.96 10.00
C ILE A 79 5.08 3.37 11.41
N VAL A 80 6.00 3.83 12.24
CA VAL A 80 6.07 3.41 13.64
C VAL A 80 5.10 4.27 14.46
N VAL A 81 4.17 3.60 15.14
CA VAL A 81 3.21 4.19 16.08
C VAL A 81 3.66 3.81 17.50
N PRO A 82 4.40 4.68 18.20
CA PRO A 82 5.01 4.37 19.49
C PRO A 82 4.00 4.46 20.65
N ASP A 83 2.88 3.75 20.52
CA ASP A 83 1.83 3.67 21.52
C ASP A 83 1.79 2.27 22.14
N THR A 84 1.61 2.20 23.46
CA THR A 84 1.49 0.92 24.20
C THR A 84 0.26 0.12 23.81
N PHE A 85 -0.79 0.77 23.34
CA PHE A 85 -2.01 0.13 22.85
C PHE A 85 -1.91 -0.32 21.39
N ALA A 86 -0.85 0.08 20.67
CA ALA A 86 -0.58 -0.42 19.33
C ALA A 86 0.10 -1.80 19.39
N SER A 87 -0.32 -2.73 18.54
CA SER A 87 0.35 -4.02 18.31
C SER A 87 1.67 -3.82 17.56
N ALA A 88 2.57 -4.82 17.58
CA ALA A 88 3.84 -4.76 16.86
C ALA A 88 3.62 -4.53 15.36
N GLU A 89 2.71 -5.28 14.76
CA GLU A 89 2.08 -5.03 13.47
C GLU A 89 0.60 -4.81 13.78
N HIS A 90 0.04 -3.66 13.41
CA HIS A 90 -1.31 -3.28 13.86
C HIS A 90 -2.28 -3.16 12.70
N ALA A 91 -1.93 -2.38 11.69
CA ALA A 91 -2.77 -2.14 10.54
C ALA A 91 -1.94 -2.04 9.25
N LEU A 92 -2.62 -2.24 8.13
CA LEU A 92 -2.07 -2.11 6.79
C LEU A 92 -2.90 -1.10 5.99
N ILE A 93 -2.22 -0.16 5.35
CA ILE A 93 -2.81 0.68 4.31
C ILE A 93 -2.23 0.24 2.97
N SER A 94 -3.08 -0.04 1.99
CA SER A 94 -2.64 -0.52 0.67
C SER A 94 -3.40 0.17 -0.46
N TRP A 95 -2.66 0.48 -1.55
CA TRP A 95 -3.24 0.96 -2.81
C TRP A 95 -3.54 -0.23 -3.72
N ARG A 96 -4.81 -0.48 -3.98
CA ARG A 96 -5.24 -1.57 -4.86
C ARG A 96 -6.54 -1.22 -5.59
N GLY A 97 -6.64 -1.59 -6.85
CA GLY A 97 -7.84 -1.32 -7.66
C GLY A 97 -8.17 0.17 -7.82
N GLY A 98 -7.16 1.06 -7.76
CA GLY A 98 -7.40 2.51 -7.88
C GLY A 98 -7.91 3.18 -6.58
N GLN A 99 -7.86 2.50 -5.45
CA GLN A 99 -8.36 2.96 -4.15
C GLN A 99 -7.40 2.62 -3.01
N TRP A 100 -7.42 3.45 -1.97
CA TRP A 100 -6.73 3.17 -0.72
C TRP A 100 -7.61 2.32 0.20
N TRP A 101 -7.02 1.30 0.79
CA TRP A 101 -7.67 0.35 1.69
C TRP A 101 -6.97 0.35 3.03
N LEU A 102 -7.77 0.29 4.11
CA LEU A 102 -7.31 0.07 5.47
C LEU A 102 -7.73 -1.33 5.92
N GLU A 103 -6.81 -2.05 6.54
CA GLU A 103 -7.02 -3.41 7.05
C GLU A 103 -6.39 -3.53 8.43
N ASP A 104 -7.13 -4.08 9.40
CA ASP A 104 -6.59 -4.43 10.71
C ASP A 104 -5.87 -5.77 10.64
N LEU A 105 -4.63 -5.84 11.12
CA LEU A 105 -3.81 -7.05 11.10
C LEU A 105 -4.03 -7.94 12.35
N SER A 106 -5.27 -8.14 12.75
CA SER A 106 -5.62 -8.86 13.98
C SER A 106 -4.98 -8.24 15.21
N SER A 107 -5.04 -6.93 15.29
CA SER A 107 -4.46 -6.17 16.38
C SER A 107 -5.18 -6.47 17.71
N ARG A 108 -4.48 -6.27 18.84
CA ARG A 108 -5.05 -6.58 20.17
C ARG A 108 -6.23 -5.69 20.54
N ASN A 109 -6.16 -4.41 20.19
CA ASN A 109 -7.16 -3.42 20.60
C ASN A 109 -8.05 -2.98 19.43
N GLY A 110 -7.79 -3.46 18.22
CA GLY A 110 -8.51 -3.09 17.00
C GLY A 110 -8.07 -1.74 16.43
N THR A 111 -8.25 -1.60 15.12
CA THR A 111 -8.14 -0.35 14.39
C THR A 111 -9.51 0.27 14.26
N GLN A 112 -9.63 1.59 14.41
CA GLN A 112 -10.90 2.29 14.18
C GLN A 112 -10.76 3.24 13.00
N LEU A 113 -11.85 3.37 12.24
CA LEU A 113 -12.01 4.34 11.16
C LEU A 113 -13.24 5.20 11.47
N ASN A 114 -13.04 6.50 11.69
CA ASN A 114 -14.10 7.43 12.09
C ASN A 114 -14.88 6.96 13.32
N ASP A 115 -14.14 6.45 14.33
CA ASP A 115 -14.64 5.88 15.58
C ASP A 115 -15.42 4.55 15.46
N GLU A 116 -15.48 3.95 14.24
CA GLU A 116 -16.02 2.60 14.00
C GLU A 116 -14.90 1.56 13.87
N THR A 117 -15.09 0.36 14.46
CA THR A 117 -14.08 -0.71 14.38
C THR A 117 -13.98 -1.30 12.99
N VAL A 118 -12.78 -1.39 12.48
CA VAL A 118 -12.46 -2.01 11.16
C VAL A 118 -12.46 -3.53 11.31
N ALA A 119 -13.58 -4.18 10.99
CA ALA A 119 -13.72 -5.64 11.05
C ALA A 119 -13.31 -6.34 9.73
N ALA A 120 -13.23 -5.61 8.63
CA ALA A 120 -12.85 -6.09 7.31
C ALA A 120 -12.13 -4.98 6.54
N PRO A 121 -11.37 -5.31 5.46
CA PRO A 121 -10.75 -4.31 4.63
C PRO A 121 -11.74 -3.24 4.16
N THR A 122 -11.45 -1.98 4.45
CA THR A 122 -12.35 -0.83 4.23
C THR A 122 -11.66 0.22 3.37
N ILE A 123 -12.40 0.85 2.45
CA ILE A 123 -11.88 1.90 1.57
C ILE A 123 -11.72 3.19 2.38
N LEU A 124 -10.57 3.85 2.19
CA LEU A 124 -10.27 5.16 2.76
C LEU A 124 -10.71 6.30 1.83
N SER A 125 -11.32 7.30 2.41
CA SER A 125 -11.71 8.55 1.77
C SER A 125 -10.94 9.74 2.37
N ALA A 126 -10.72 10.77 1.57
CA ALA A 126 -10.03 11.97 2.07
C ALA A 126 -10.78 12.59 3.26
N GLY A 127 -10.07 12.84 4.34
CA GLY A 127 -10.62 13.35 5.59
C GLY A 127 -10.90 12.28 6.65
N ASP A 128 -10.88 10.99 6.28
CA ASP A 128 -11.07 9.90 7.24
C ASP A 128 -10.04 9.92 8.36
N VAL A 129 -10.48 9.56 9.56
CA VAL A 129 -9.65 9.51 10.76
C VAL A 129 -9.44 8.07 11.19
N ILE A 130 -8.19 7.65 11.16
CA ILE A 130 -7.75 6.32 11.60
C ILE A 130 -7.26 6.44 13.03
N SER A 131 -7.77 5.61 13.95
CA SER A 131 -7.34 5.57 15.34
C SER A 131 -6.65 4.23 15.65
N ILE A 132 -5.44 4.31 16.19
CA ILE A 132 -4.62 3.18 16.63
C ILE A 132 -4.18 3.49 18.07
N GLY A 133 -4.80 2.82 19.05
CA GLY A 133 -4.61 3.18 20.45
C GLY A 133 -5.04 4.62 20.71
N GLN A 134 -4.12 5.46 21.20
CA GLN A 134 -4.36 6.87 21.47
C GLN A 134 -4.00 7.79 20.29
N VAL A 135 -3.34 7.25 19.27
CA VAL A 135 -2.91 8.01 18.09
C VAL A 135 -4.04 8.11 17.08
N LYS A 136 -4.33 9.34 16.64
CA LYS A 136 -5.29 9.64 15.59
C LYS A 136 -4.59 10.22 14.37
N LEU A 137 -4.83 9.60 13.21
CA LEU A 137 -4.21 9.93 11.93
C LEU A 137 -5.31 10.28 10.93
N ARG A 138 -5.23 11.46 10.31
CA ARG A 138 -6.15 11.85 9.24
C ARG A 138 -5.59 11.47 7.89
N PHE A 139 -6.35 10.71 7.11
CA PHE A 139 -6.01 10.38 5.75
C PHE A 139 -6.29 11.57 4.82
N GLN A 140 -5.31 11.91 3.99
CA GLN A 140 -5.41 12.97 2.99
C GLN A 140 -4.84 12.47 1.66
N ILE A 141 -5.49 12.86 0.57
CA ILE A 141 -4.92 12.71 -0.76
C ILE A 141 -4.09 13.96 -1.01
N ALA A 142 -2.80 13.79 -1.29
CA ALA A 142 -1.92 14.90 -1.63
C ALA A 142 -2.34 15.41 -3.02
N ASP A 143 -3.03 16.53 -3.07
CA ASP A 143 -3.22 17.26 -4.32
C ASP A 143 -1.88 17.92 -4.69
N ASP A 144 -1.48 17.80 -5.95
CA ASP A 144 -0.27 18.40 -6.55
C ASP A 144 -0.20 19.95 -6.41
N LYS A 145 -1.16 20.57 -5.72
CA LYS A 145 -1.25 22.03 -5.54
C LYS A 145 -0.53 22.60 -4.31
N SER A 146 0.02 21.76 -3.44
CA SER A 146 0.69 22.26 -2.21
C SER A 146 2.18 22.56 -2.37
N GLN A 147 2.77 22.42 -3.55
CA GLN A 147 4.18 22.77 -3.78
C GLN A 147 4.43 24.17 -4.36
N THR A 148 3.41 25.02 -4.49
CA THR A 148 3.58 26.36 -5.07
C THR A 148 3.41 27.48 -4.04
N GLN A 149 3.79 27.25 -2.77
CA GLN A 149 4.08 28.36 -1.85
C GLN A 149 5.55 28.33 -1.50
N GLY A 150 6.37 28.61 -2.51
CA GLY A 150 7.74 29.04 -2.33
C GLY A 150 7.76 30.44 -1.68
N PRO A 151 8.90 30.82 -1.06
CA PRO A 151 9.03 32.01 -0.21
C PRO A 151 9.08 33.35 -0.98
N GLU A 152 8.25 33.55 -1.99
CA GLU A 152 8.24 34.81 -2.77
C GLU A 152 7.22 35.87 -2.27
N ALA A 153 6.45 35.57 -1.22
CA ALA A 153 5.46 36.53 -0.71
C ALA A 153 6.02 37.52 0.33
N GLN A 154 7.29 37.45 0.70
CA GLN A 154 7.87 38.35 1.71
C GLN A 154 8.72 39.51 1.15
N LEU A 155 8.89 39.63 -0.17
CA LEU A 155 9.75 40.69 -0.74
C LEU A 155 8.98 41.87 -1.35
N ARG A 156 7.70 42.07 -1.04
CA ARG A 156 6.90 43.16 -1.61
C ARG A 156 6.38 44.19 -0.60
N LEU A 157 6.91 44.27 0.59
CA LEU A 157 6.49 45.29 1.59
C LEU A 157 7.62 46.17 2.07
N GLU A 158 8.74 46.23 1.37
CA GLU A 158 9.79 47.25 1.64
C GLU A 158 10.25 47.92 0.34
N ILE A 159 9.37 48.74 -0.23
CA ILE A 159 9.75 49.90 -1.06
C ILE A 159 8.68 50.99 -0.86
#